data_9d4dc74a9ccc1bfcbe2e21f9e2718931
#
_entry.id   9d4dc74a9ccc1bfcbe2e21f9e2718931
#
_cell.length_a   1.000
_cell.length_b   1.000
_cell.length_c   1.000
_cell.angle_alpha   90.00
_cell.angle_beta   90.00
_cell.angle_gamma   90.00
#
_symmetry.space_group_name_H-M   'P 1'
#
loop_
_entity.id
_entity.type
_entity.pdbx_description
1 polymer ?
#
loop_
_entity_poly.entity_id
_entity_poly.type
_entity_poly.pdbx_seq_one_letter_code
_entity_poly.pdbx_strand_id
1 'polypeptide(L)'
;MNLHTYIVALLFSILITTASAAEKIVMLRHAEKSAKGLGQLNCQGLNRALALPNILIKKFGNPSVIYTPNPSVRKKDQGQLYNYIRPLATIEPTAIRLGMPVNTAFGFDDIKSLKEALLNPIYSNSVIYVVWEHHLLETMTREILSSFGKDPKIVPQWDGNDFDSIYVITIADSKGGHKKVSFMKDSEGLDNAQTSCPN
;
A
#
# COMPACT_ATOMS: atom_id res chain seq x y z
N MET A 1 -48.53 -54.16 -12.69
CA MET A 1 -48.60 -52.69 -12.45
C MET A 1 -47.20 -52.25 -12.10
N ASN A 2 -46.40 -51.78 -13.10
CA ASN A 2 -44.98 -51.44 -12.92
C ASN A 2 -44.89 -49.94 -12.65
N LEU A 3 -44.43 -49.60 -11.45
CA LEU A 3 -44.19 -48.20 -11.02
C LEU A 3 -42.75 -47.82 -11.43
N HIS A 4 -42.61 -47.00 -12.47
CA HIS A 4 -41.30 -46.44 -12.89
C HIS A 4 -40.99 -45.24 -12.06
N THR A 5 -39.97 -45.38 -11.20
CA THR A 5 -39.44 -44.27 -10.37
C THR A 5 -38.45 -43.51 -11.24
N TYR A 6 -38.80 -42.29 -11.65
CA TYR A 6 -37.87 -41.35 -12.32
C TYR A 6 -37.03 -40.62 -11.26
N ILE A 7 -35.73 -40.93 -11.20
CA ILE A 7 -34.75 -40.18 -10.41
C ILE A 7 -34.33 -38.97 -11.26
N VAL A 8 -34.81 -37.77 -10.89
CA VAL A 8 -34.35 -36.52 -11.48
C VAL A 8 -33.08 -36.12 -10.75
N ALA A 9 -31.91 -36.34 -11.38
CA ALA A 9 -30.63 -35.85 -10.90
C ALA A 9 -30.53 -34.35 -11.17
N LEU A 10 -30.65 -33.53 -10.12
CA LEU A 10 -30.44 -32.07 -10.18
C LEU A 10 -28.94 -31.81 -10.20
N LEU A 11 -28.39 -31.54 -11.39
CA LEU A 11 -27.00 -31.07 -11.55
C LEU A 11 -26.91 -29.64 -11.05
N PHE A 12 -26.41 -29.45 -9.83
CA PHE A 12 -26.04 -28.14 -9.28
C PHE A 12 -24.71 -27.72 -9.94
N SER A 13 -24.78 -26.92 -10.98
CA SER A 13 -23.58 -26.26 -11.55
C SER A 13 -23.07 -25.23 -10.57
N ILE A 14 -22.04 -25.57 -9.79
CA ILE A 14 -21.30 -24.62 -8.97
C ILE A 14 -20.52 -23.71 -9.93
N LEU A 15 -21.01 -22.50 -10.16
CA LEU A 15 -20.26 -21.44 -10.80
C LEU A 15 -19.09 -21.04 -9.87
N ILE A 16 -17.93 -21.66 -10.07
CA ILE A 16 -16.67 -21.21 -9.45
C ILE A 16 -16.32 -19.88 -10.12
N THR A 17 -16.71 -18.77 -9.52
CA THR A 17 -16.17 -17.46 -9.88
C THR A 17 -14.69 -17.47 -9.48
N THR A 18 -13.80 -17.72 -10.42
CA THR A 18 -12.36 -17.48 -10.23
C THR A 18 -12.19 -15.99 -10.00
N ALA A 19 -11.97 -15.58 -8.76
CA ALA A 19 -11.50 -14.23 -8.48
C ALA A 19 -10.23 -14.05 -9.31
N SER A 20 -10.25 -13.12 -10.27
CA SER A 20 -9.06 -12.78 -11.04
C SER A 20 -8.03 -12.32 -10.04
N ALA A 21 -6.99 -13.11 -9.86
CA ALA A 21 -5.89 -12.73 -9.01
C ALA A 21 -5.28 -11.44 -9.60
N ALA A 22 -5.11 -10.41 -8.78
CA ALA A 22 -4.64 -9.10 -9.19
C ALA A 22 -3.53 -8.65 -8.26
N GLU A 23 -2.51 -8.04 -8.82
CA GLU A 23 -1.50 -7.32 -8.06
C GLU A 23 -2.12 -6.05 -7.47
N LYS A 24 -1.87 -5.81 -6.19
CA LYS A 24 -2.28 -4.59 -5.49
C LYS A 24 -1.07 -3.90 -4.89
N ILE A 25 -0.81 -2.67 -5.31
CA ILE A 25 0.20 -1.80 -4.71
C ILE A 25 -0.54 -0.82 -3.79
N VAL A 26 -0.37 -1.01 -2.48
CA VAL A 26 -1.02 -0.22 -1.42
C VAL A 26 0.01 0.76 -0.88
N MET A 27 -0.20 2.04 -1.11
CA MET A 27 0.76 3.10 -0.81
C MET A 27 0.21 4.01 0.29
N LEU A 28 1.00 4.20 1.33
CA LEU A 28 0.69 5.05 2.48
C LEU A 28 1.78 6.10 2.64
N ARG A 29 1.38 7.27 3.07
CA ARG A 29 2.32 8.27 3.57
C ARG A 29 2.85 7.82 4.93
N HIS A 30 4.10 8.20 5.28
CA HIS A 30 4.53 8.11 6.68
C HIS A 30 3.59 8.89 7.60
N ALA A 31 3.41 8.43 8.82
CA ALA A 31 2.56 9.06 9.84
C ALA A 31 3.07 10.45 10.27
N GLU A 32 2.34 11.12 11.16
CA GLU A 32 2.57 12.48 11.62
C GLU A 32 3.97 12.67 12.20
N LYS A 33 4.58 13.79 11.84
CA LYS A 33 5.97 14.10 12.17
C LYS A 33 6.13 15.11 13.30
N SER A 34 7.28 15.09 13.95
CA SER A 34 7.67 16.12 14.91
C SER A 34 7.74 17.50 14.26
N ALA A 35 7.21 18.53 14.91
CA ALA A 35 7.36 19.92 14.51
C ALA A 35 8.85 20.37 14.51
N LYS A 36 9.69 19.70 15.28
CA LYS A 36 11.15 19.93 15.32
C LYS A 36 11.89 19.25 14.15
N GLY A 37 11.20 18.48 13.31
CA GLY A 37 11.80 17.65 12.26
C GLY A 37 12.30 16.33 12.83
N LEU A 38 13.59 16.21 13.05
CA LEU A 38 14.28 15.05 13.66
C LEU A 38 14.25 13.77 12.81
N GLY A 39 13.65 13.78 11.62
CA GLY A 39 13.42 12.56 10.85
C GLY A 39 12.44 11.55 11.51
N GLN A 40 11.80 11.94 12.61
CA GLN A 40 10.99 11.10 13.51
C GLN A 40 9.49 11.34 13.38
N LEU A 41 8.70 10.38 13.84
CA LEU A 41 7.27 10.56 14.13
C LEU A 41 7.09 11.43 15.39
N ASN A 42 5.91 12.03 15.52
CA ASN A 42 5.43 12.51 16.81
C ASN A 42 4.57 11.43 17.51
N CYS A 43 4.03 11.74 18.70
CA CYS A 43 3.22 10.77 19.46
C CYS A 43 1.93 10.36 18.71
N GLN A 44 1.30 11.29 17.98
CA GLN A 44 0.13 10.99 17.16
C GLN A 44 0.49 10.01 16.04
N GLY A 45 1.62 10.25 15.35
CA GLY A 45 2.12 9.33 14.32
C GLY A 45 2.50 7.96 14.88
N LEU A 46 3.01 7.88 16.09
CA LEU A 46 3.26 6.60 16.75
C LEU A 46 1.95 5.86 17.05
N ASN A 47 0.93 6.55 17.56
CA ASN A 47 -0.39 5.96 17.81
C ASN A 47 -1.03 5.47 16.51
N ARG A 48 -0.94 6.25 15.41
CA ARG A 48 -1.36 5.82 14.08
C ARG A 48 -0.63 4.55 13.66
N ALA A 49 0.70 4.51 13.75
CA ALA A 49 1.51 3.35 13.37
C ALA A 49 1.10 2.09 14.12
N LEU A 50 0.79 2.19 15.42
CA LEU A 50 0.33 1.07 16.25
C LEU A 50 -1.08 0.58 15.87
N ALA A 51 -1.94 1.43 15.32
CA ALA A 51 -3.29 1.08 14.88
C ALA A 51 -3.33 0.48 13.45
N LEU A 52 -2.37 0.83 12.58
CA LEU A 52 -2.30 0.44 11.16
C LEU A 52 -2.41 -1.07 10.91
N PRO A 53 -1.79 -1.98 11.69
CA PRO A 53 -1.82 -3.40 11.37
C PRO A 53 -3.23 -3.97 11.19
N ASN A 54 -4.17 -3.58 12.07
CA ASN A 54 -5.55 -4.06 12.00
C ASN A 54 -6.28 -3.57 10.75
N ILE A 55 -5.99 -2.33 10.34
CA ILE A 55 -6.63 -1.67 9.20
C ILE A 55 -6.12 -2.25 7.89
N LEU A 56 -4.81 -2.30 7.71
CA LEU A 56 -4.18 -2.75 6.48
C LEU A 56 -4.49 -4.21 6.19
N ILE A 57 -4.33 -5.08 7.19
CA ILE A 57 -4.60 -6.51 7.03
C ILE A 57 -6.07 -6.76 6.73
N LYS A 58 -6.99 -6.07 7.41
CA LYS A 58 -8.43 -6.21 7.17
C LYS A 58 -8.85 -5.72 5.78
N LYS A 59 -8.28 -4.60 5.30
CA LYS A 59 -8.66 -3.99 4.02
C LYS A 59 -8.02 -4.67 2.81
N PHE A 60 -6.75 -5.06 2.93
CA PHE A 60 -5.95 -5.46 1.77
C PHE A 60 -5.36 -6.87 1.87
N GLY A 61 -5.41 -7.51 3.05
CA GLY A 61 -4.80 -8.81 3.31
C GLY A 61 -3.30 -8.71 3.60
N ASN A 62 -2.63 -9.84 3.75
CA ASN A 62 -1.20 -9.91 4.02
C ASN A 62 -0.41 -9.56 2.75
N PRO A 63 0.60 -8.68 2.83
CA PRO A 63 1.46 -8.36 1.71
C PRO A 63 2.50 -9.48 1.48
N SER A 64 2.99 -9.58 0.24
CA SER A 64 4.16 -10.41 -0.08
C SER A 64 5.47 -9.69 0.23
N VAL A 65 5.45 -8.35 0.25
CA VAL A 65 6.60 -7.50 0.55
C VAL A 65 6.14 -6.15 1.10
N ILE A 66 6.97 -5.56 1.95
CA ILE A 66 6.79 -4.21 2.50
C ILE A 66 8.01 -3.39 2.11
N TYR A 67 7.81 -2.24 1.47
CA TYR A 67 8.87 -1.31 1.08
C TYR A 67 8.82 -0.02 1.89
N THR A 68 9.99 0.42 2.35
CA THR A 68 10.22 1.78 2.89
C THR A 68 11.55 2.32 2.36
N PRO A 69 11.77 3.64 2.43
CA PRO A 69 13.08 4.19 2.10
C PRO A 69 14.17 3.65 3.03
N ASN A 70 15.39 3.56 2.50
CA ASN A 70 16.57 3.30 3.30
C ASN A 70 16.77 4.43 4.33
N PRO A 71 16.65 4.15 5.65
CA PRO A 71 16.74 5.20 6.67
C PRO A 71 18.14 5.81 6.79
N SER A 72 19.19 5.16 6.26
CA SER A 72 20.55 5.73 6.25
C SER A 72 20.71 6.86 5.22
N VAL A 73 19.85 6.91 4.20
CA VAL A 73 19.82 8.03 3.27
C VAL A 73 19.12 9.23 3.93
N ARG A 74 19.96 10.25 4.25
CA ARG A 74 19.50 11.37 5.05
C ARG A 74 18.64 12.33 4.23
N LYS A 75 17.56 12.82 4.85
CA LYS A 75 16.65 13.81 4.27
C LYS A 75 16.68 15.09 5.09
N LYS A 76 16.62 16.24 4.38
CA LYS A 76 16.49 17.53 5.03
C LYS A 76 15.12 17.68 5.68
N ASP A 77 15.09 18.03 6.98
CA ASP A 77 13.88 18.25 7.75
C ASP A 77 14.13 19.43 8.70
N GLN A 78 13.29 20.46 8.64
CA GLN A 78 13.47 21.71 9.40
C GLN A 78 14.91 22.30 9.28
N GLY A 79 15.45 22.27 8.06
CA GLY A 79 16.78 22.83 7.77
C GLY A 79 17.98 21.94 8.09
N GLN A 80 17.81 20.84 8.81
CA GLN A 80 18.88 19.91 9.20
C GLN A 80 18.74 18.55 8.45
N LEU A 81 19.86 17.85 8.32
CA LEU A 81 19.88 16.50 7.73
C LEU A 81 19.73 15.44 8.82
N TYR A 82 18.68 14.64 8.73
CA TYR A 82 18.41 13.51 9.61
C TYR A 82 18.28 12.20 8.84
N ASN A 83 18.51 11.09 9.49
CA ASN A 83 18.13 9.78 8.99
C ASN A 83 16.61 9.76 8.79
N TYR A 84 16.16 9.27 7.63
CA TYR A 84 14.73 9.32 7.27
C TYR A 84 13.98 8.11 7.83
N ILE A 85 13.73 8.10 9.14
CA ILE A 85 13.18 6.96 9.89
C ILE A 85 11.66 6.88 9.79
N ARG A 86 10.95 7.99 9.59
CA ARG A 86 9.47 8.06 9.65
C ARG A 86 8.73 6.96 8.88
N PRO A 87 9.04 6.67 7.61
CA PRO A 87 8.32 5.61 6.89
C PRO A 87 8.50 4.23 7.51
N LEU A 88 9.73 3.90 7.92
CA LEU A 88 10.02 2.64 8.61
C LEU A 88 9.23 2.57 9.93
N ALA A 89 9.34 3.59 10.79
CA ALA A 89 8.62 3.63 12.07
C ALA A 89 7.09 3.57 11.92
N THR A 90 6.55 4.02 10.77
CA THR A 90 5.10 3.93 10.48
C THR A 90 4.67 2.49 10.24
N ILE A 91 5.45 1.70 9.52
CA ILE A 91 5.03 0.35 9.09
C ILE A 91 5.60 -0.77 9.97
N GLU A 92 6.61 -0.48 10.77
CA GLU A 92 7.29 -1.47 11.62
C GLU A 92 6.31 -2.27 12.50
N PRO A 93 5.30 -1.67 13.17
CA PRO A 93 4.32 -2.44 13.93
C PRO A 93 3.53 -3.45 13.07
N THR A 94 3.27 -3.10 11.79
CA THR A 94 2.61 -4.01 10.85
C THR A 94 3.54 -5.16 10.45
N ALA A 95 4.79 -4.86 10.15
CA ALA A 95 5.80 -5.86 9.79
C ALA A 95 6.05 -6.85 10.94
N ILE A 96 6.17 -6.34 12.17
CA ILE A 96 6.33 -7.15 13.39
C ILE A 96 5.12 -8.07 13.56
N ARG A 97 3.89 -7.54 13.44
CA ARG A 97 2.67 -8.35 13.58
C ARG A 97 2.56 -9.46 12.54
N LEU A 98 3.07 -9.22 11.34
CA LEU A 98 3.06 -10.20 10.25
C LEU A 98 4.26 -11.15 10.29
N GLY A 99 5.26 -10.90 11.14
CA GLY A 99 6.52 -11.64 11.16
C GLY A 99 7.31 -11.49 9.86
N MET A 100 7.24 -10.31 9.22
CA MET A 100 7.83 -10.06 7.90
C MET A 100 8.99 -9.06 7.98
N PRO A 101 10.03 -9.21 7.14
CA PRO A 101 11.05 -8.20 6.98
C PRO A 101 10.49 -6.98 6.23
N VAL A 102 11.09 -5.81 6.48
CA VAL A 102 10.87 -4.61 5.68
C VAL A 102 12.01 -4.44 4.69
N ASN A 103 11.69 -4.27 3.41
CA ASN A 103 12.68 -4.01 2.37
C ASN A 103 13.02 -2.51 2.34
N THR A 104 14.26 -2.17 2.62
CA THR A 104 14.80 -0.80 2.65
C THR A 104 15.89 -0.59 1.60
N ALA A 105 15.81 -1.26 0.44
CA ALA A 105 16.88 -1.26 -0.56
C ALA A 105 17.06 0.11 -1.24
N PHE A 106 16.02 0.96 -1.31
CA PHE A 106 16.03 2.18 -2.11
C PHE A 106 16.13 3.44 -1.24
N GLY A 107 16.88 4.45 -1.69
CA GLY A 107 16.86 5.78 -1.10
C GLY A 107 15.49 6.45 -1.24
N PHE A 108 15.19 7.45 -0.39
CA PHE A 108 13.87 8.09 -0.42
C PHE A 108 13.55 8.77 -1.77
N ASP A 109 14.56 9.18 -2.50
CA ASP A 109 14.51 9.85 -3.81
C ASP A 109 14.67 8.90 -5.01
N ASP A 110 15.02 7.63 -4.76
CA ASP A 110 15.18 6.61 -5.81
C ASP A 110 13.82 5.96 -6.20
N ILE A 111 12.90 6.80 -6.61
CA ILE A 111 11.53 6.41 -7.01
C ILE A 111 11.54 5.57 -8.29
N LYS A 112 12.51 5.80 -9.18
CA LYS A 112 12.61 5.03 -10.42
C LYS A 112 12.88 3.56 -10.13
N SER A 113 13.89 3.25 -9.33
CA SER A 113 14.21 1.85 -8.98
C SER A 113 13.11 1.19 -8.15
N LEU A 114 12.47 1.94 -7.23
CA LEU A 114 11.30 1.45 -6.52
C LEU A 114 10.16 1.08 -7.48
N LYS A 115 9.81 1.95 -8.43
CA LYS A 115 8.78 1.68 -9.43
C LYS A 115 9.08 0.42 -10.26
N GLU A 116 10.31 0.27 -10.72
CA GLU A 116 10.75 -0.93 -11.45
C GLU A 116 10.61 -2.19 -10.60
N ALA A 117 10.96 -2.13 -9.31
CA ALA A 117 10.79 -3.24 -8.38
C ALA A 117 9.31 -3.59 -8.15
N LEU A 118 8.43 -2.58 -7.98
CA LEU A 118 7.00 -2.79 -7.78
C LEU A 118 6.33 -3.45 -8.99
N LEU A 119 6.77 -3.14 -10.20
CA LEU A 119 6.22 -3.70 -11.44
C LEU A 119 6.88 -5.03 -11.87
N ASN A 120 7.71 -5.61 -11.01
CA ASN A 120 8.35 -6.90 -11.31
C ASN A 120 7.28 -8.02 -11.36
N PRO A 121 7.26 -8.86 -12.41
CA PRO A 121 6.29 -9.95 -12.54
C PRO A 121 6.25 -10.94 -11.37
N ILE A 122 7.29 -11.01 -10.52
CA ILE A 122 7.30 -11.83 -9.30
C ILE A 122 6.16 -11.46 -8.33
N TYR A 123 5.65 -10.23 -8.43
CA TYR A 123 4.56 -9.73 -7.60
C TYR A 123 3.18 -9.84 -8.27
N SER A 124 3.10 -10.46 -9.44
CA SER A 124 1.80 -10.75 -10.05
C SER A 124 0.92 -11.49 -9.05
N ASN A 125 -0.33 -11.01 -8.89
CA ASN A 125 -1.29 -11.58 -7.94
C ASN A 125 -0.94 -11.43 -6.44
N SER A 126 -0.09 -10.48 -6.12
CA SER A 126 0.36 -10.19 -4.77
C SER A 126 -0.16 -8.84 -4.25
N VAL A 127 -0.14 -8.68 -2.93
CA VAL A 127 -0.31 -7.39 -2.28
C VAL A 127 1.07 -6.87 -1.88
N ILE A 128 1.35 -5.61 -2.17
CA ILE A 128 2.59 -4.92 -1.84
C ILE A 128 2.24 -3.72 -0.97
N TYR A 129 2.90 -3.56 0.16
CA TYR A 129 2.77 -2.35 0.98
C TYR A 129 3.98 -1.44 0.75
N VAL A 130 3.71 -0.15 0.54
CA VAL A 130 4.74 0.89 0.34
C VAL A 130 4.44 2.04 1.27
N VAL A 131 5.38 2.37 2.15
CA VAL A 131 5.26 3.56 3.01
C VAL A 131 6.38 4.53 2.68
N TRP A 132 5.99 5.75 2.24
CA TRP A 132 6.93 6.70 1.66
C TRP A 132 6.55 8.16 1.95
N GLU A 133 7.16 9.07 1.21
CA GLU A 133 6.84 10.49 1.16
C GLU A 133 5.71 10.75 0.15
N HIS A 134 4.69 11.51 0.54
CA HIS A 134 3.44 11.65 -0.21
C HIS A 134 3.58 12.23 -1.62
N HIS A 135 4.40 13.27 -1.83
CA HIS A 135 4.62 13.83 -3.17
C HIS A 135 5.31 12.84 -4.12
N LEU A 136 6.24 12.03 -3.57
CA LEU A 136 6.93 11.02 -4.35
C LEU A 136 5.99 9.84 -4.66
N LEU A 137 5.10 9.46 -3.73
CA LEU A 137 4.05 8.48 -3.99
C LEU A 137 3.06 8.97 -5.05
N GLU A 138 2.63 10.22 -4.97
CA GLU A 138 1.76 10.84 -5.98
C GLU A 138 2.39 10.79 -7.38
N THR A 139 3.65 11.23 -7.48
CA THR A 139 4.41 11.22 -8.74
C THR A 139 4.55 9.81 -9.29
N MET A 140 4.98 8.86 -8.46
CA MET A 140 5.14 7.45 -8.85
C MET A 140 3.81 6.82 -9.30
N THR A 141 2.71 7.12 -8.59
CA THR A 141 1.37 6.64 -8.95
C THR A 141 0.97 7.12 -10.33
N ARG A 142 1.16 8.41 -10.63
CA ARG A 142 0.90 9.00 -11.95
C ARG A 142 1.75 8.37 -13.05
N GLU A 143 3.02 8.15 -12.79
CA GLU A 143 3.93 7.49 -13.73
C GLU A 143 3.54 6.03 -14.01
N ILE A 144 3.17 5.26 -12.96
CA ILE A 144 2.69 3.89 -13.15
C ILE A 144 1.43 3.90 -14.01
N LEU A 145 0.43 4.71 -13.71
CA LEU A 145 -0.80 4.78 -14.49
C LEU A 145 -0.53 5.17 -15.95
N SER A 146 0.35 6.16 -16.19
CA SER A 146 0.73 6.59 -17.54
C SER A 146 1.40 5.47 -18.32
N SER A 147 2.23 4.62 -17.69
CA SER A 147 2.89 3.50 -18.37
C SER A 147 1.91 2.42 -18.87
N PHE A 148 0.69 2.41 -18.31
CA PHE A 148 -0.43 1.58 -18.76
C PHE A 148 -1.47 2.35 -19.61
N GLY A 149 -1.12 3.52 -20.12
CA GLY A 149 -1.99 4.33 -20.98
C GLY A 149 -3.19 4.98 -20.27
N LYS A 150 -3.13 5.14 -18.94
CA LYS A 150 -4.16 5.83 -18.16
C LYS A 150 -3.83 7.31 -18.01
N ASP A 151 -4.87 8.14 -17.95
CA ASP A 151 -4.69 9.57 -17.67
C ASP A 151 -4.17 9.76 -16.24
N PRO A 152 -2.94 10.32 -16.04
CA PRO A 152 -2.40 10.56 -14.72
C PRO A 152 -3.19 11.59 -13.89
N LYS A 153 -4.04 12.40 -14.52
CA LYS A 153 -4.87 13.40 -13.85
C LYS A 153 -5.95 12.80 -12.93
N ILE A 154 -6.26 11.51 -13.09
CA ILE A 154 -7.18 10.82 -12.17
C ILE A 154 -6.61 10.67 -10.76
N VAL A 155 -5.29 10.80 -10.60
CA VAL A 155 -4.64 10.82 -9.30
C VAL A 155 -4.74 12.22 -8.72
N PRO A 156 -5.48 12.43 -7.62
CA PRO A 156 -5.58 13.74 -6.99
C PRO A 156 -4.22 14.17 -6.44
N GLN A 157 -4.07 15.47 -6.19
CA GLN A 157 -2.94 15.97 -5.43
C GLN A 157 -3.03 15.45 -4.00
N TRP A 158 -1.88 15.00 -3.46
CA TRP A 158 -1.83 14.58 -2.05
C TRP A 158 -1.54 15.78 -1.16
N ASP A 159 -2.52 16.20 -0.38
CA ASP A 159 -2.38 17.35 0.53
C ASP A 159 -1.28 17.11 1.57
N GLY A 160 -0.50 18.15 1.85
CA GLY A 160 0.60 18.09 2.83
C GLY A 160 0.17 17.83 4.26
N ASN A 161 -1.12 18.01 4.60
CA ASN A 161 -1.70 17.72 5.90
C ASN A 161 -2.46 16.38 5.94
N ASP A 162 -2.61 15.73 4.80
CA ASP A 162 -3.29 14.43 4.69
C ASP A 162 -2.34 13.27 5.03
N PHE A 163 -2.52 12.70 6.22
CA PHE A 163 -1.81 11.51 6.69
C PHE A 163 -2.68 10.25 6.65
N ASP A 164 -3.96 10.38 6.27
CA ASP A 164 -4.95 9.31 6.33
C ASP A 164 -5.20 8.62 4.99
N SER A 165 -4.82 9.25 3.89
CA SER A 165 -5.04 8.69 2.56
C SER A 165 -4.19 7.45 2.29
N ILE A 166 -4.81 6.50 1.58
CA ILE A 166 -4.18 5.33 1.01
C ILE A 166 -4.39 5.37 -0.50
N TYR A 167 -3.32 5.29 -1.29
CA TYR A 167 -3.40 5.13 -2.74
C TYR A 167 -3.26 3.66 -3.09
N VAL A 168 -4.17 3.15 -3.90
CA VAL A 168 -4.17 1.74 -4.32
C VAL A 168 -4.16 1.66 -5.83
N ILE A 169 -3.14 1.02 -6.38
CA ILE A 169 -3.09 0.60 -7.78
C ILE A 169 -3.43 -0.89 -7.82
N THR A 170 -4.35 -1.26 -8.69
CA THR A 170 -4.65 -2.67 -8.97
C THR A 170 -4.30 -2.98 -10.42
N ILE A 171 -3.47 -4.01 -10.62
CA ILE A 171 -3.04 -4.50 -11.93
C ILE A 171 -3.55 -5.93 -12.08
N ALA A 172 -4.48 -6.13 -13.00
CA ALA A 172 -5.10 -7.43 -13.26
C ALA A 172 -4.87 -7.86 -14.71
N ASP A 173 -4.77 -9.16 -14.92
CA ASP A 173 -4.79 -9.71 -16.27
C ASP A 173 -6.17 -9.51 -16.91
N SER A 174 -6.20 -9.15 -18.17
CA SER A 174 -7.42 -9.04 -18.94
C SER A 174 -7.38 -9.97 -20.16
N LYS A 175 -8.54 -10.21 -20.77
CA LYS A 175 -8.64 -11.05 -21.97
C LYS A 175 -7.69 -10.51 -23.06
N GLY A 176 -6.95 -11.43 -23.71
CA GLY A 176 -6.00 -11.08 -24.77
C GLY A 176 -4.58 -10.74 -24.30
N GLY A 177 -4.23 -11.05 -23.04
CA GLY A 177 -2.86 -10.84 -22.52
C GLY A 177 -2.53 -9.40 -22.16
N HIS A 178 -3.50 -8.50 -22.19
CA HIS A 178 -3.32 -7.12 -21.76
C HIS A 178 -3.47 -7.01 -20.24
N LYS A 179 -2.78 -6.02 -19.65
CA LYS A 179 -2.99 -5.64 -18.24
C LYS A 179 -4.07 -4.56 -18.12
N LYS A 180 -5.02 -4.77 -17.21
CA LYS A 180 -6.00 -3.74 -16.82
C LYS A 180 -5.53 -3.10 -15.53
N VAL A 181 -5.32 -1.79 -15.55
CA VAL A 181 -4.87 -1.02 -14.39
C VAL A 181 -5.98 -0.09 -13.92
N SER A 182 -6.15 -0.01 -12.61
CA SER A 182 -7.07 0.93 -11.95
C SER A 182 -6.38 1.59 -10.76
N PHE A 183 -6.87 2.77 -10.41
CA PHE A 183 -6.46 3.55 -9.25
C PHE A 183 -7.67 3.78 -8.34
N MET A 184 -7.44 3.74 -7.03
CA MET A 184 -8.42 4.07 -6.01
C MET A 184 -7.73 4.85 -4.90
N LYS A 185 -8.36 5.92 -4.41
CA LYS A 185 -8.02 6.58 -3.16
C LYS A 185 -8.92 5.98 -2.06
N ASP A 186 -8.32 5.46 -1.02
CA ASP A 186 -8.95 4.95 0.21
C ASP A 186 -8.42 5.74 1.41
N SER A 187 -8.80 5.39 2.63
CA SER A 187 -8.35 6.03 3.87
C SER A 187 -8.03 5.01 4.95
N GLU A 188 -7.17 5.41 5.90
CA GLU A 188 -6.88 4.64 7.11
C GLU A 188 -8.02 4.76 8.13
N GLY A 189 -8.68 5.92 8.20
CA GLY A 189 -9.70 6.25 9.20
C GLY A 189 -9.08 6.59 10.56
N LEU A 190 -7.86 7.14 10.59
CA LEU A 190 -7.06 7.40 11.79
C LEU A 190 -6.78 8.89 12.06
N ASP A 191 -7.52 9.81 11.43
CA ASP A 191 -7.30 11.26 11.63
C ASP A 191 -7.49 11.72 13.08
N ASN A 192 -8.23 10.95 13.89
CA ASN A 192 -8.46 11.24 15.30
C ASN A 192 -7.54 10.44 16.25
N ALA A 193 -6.37 9.97 15.78
CA ALA A 193 -5.39 9.31 16.64
C ALA A 193 -4.97 10.24 17.79
N GLN A 194 -4.80 9.68 18.99
CA GLN A 194 -4.41 10.44 20.18
C GLN A 194 -3.06 11.14 19.96
N THR A 195 -2.97 12.39 20.47
CA THR A 195 -1.76 13.22 20.35
C THR A 195 -0.77 13.00 21.51
N SER A 196 -1.21 12.40 22.63
CA SER A 196 -0.32 11.94 23.71
C SER A 196 0.42 10.68 23.30
N CYS A 197 1.66 10.51 23.78
CA CYS A 197 2.39 9.28 23.57
C CYS A 197 1.68 8.08 24.22
N PRO A 198 1.73 6.89 23.61
CA PRO A 198 1.26 5.67 24.27
C PRO A 198 2.11 5.38 25.50
N ASN A 199 1.49 4.80 26.54
CA ASN A 199 2.17 4.35 27.77
C ASN A 199 2.99 3.10 27.49
#